data_e71d83a62a8354ebfba21cf3ab6aee21
#
_entry.id   e71d83a62a8354ebfba21cf3ab6aee21
#
_cell.length_a   1.000
_cell.length_b   1.000
_cell.length_c   1.000
_cell.angle_alpha   90.00
_cell.angle_beta   90.00
_cell.angle_gamma   90.00
#
_symmetry.space_group_name_H-M   'P 1'
#
loop_
_entity.id
_entity.type
_entity.pdbx_description
1 polymer ?
#
loop_
_entity_poly.entity_id
_entity_poly.type
_entity_poly.pdbx_seq_one_letter_code
_entity_poly.pdbx_strand_id
1 'polypeptide(L)'
;MSSPIYLDYAATTPVDPAVAAEMAQCLTAPDAFGNASSIHAFGRVAAALIERARARVAALVGAGTEEIIFTSGATESNNLAVLGVARANADRGRHVISSRIEHKSVLDVCRRLEREGFRVTWLAPDGSGRIDPQSVRAALRADTVLVSIQHVSNEIGVIQDIGTIGEACREAGVPFHTDAAQSAGRISVDVTCLPVDFMSLTSHKIYGPKGIGALYVRRGARALLAPQSFGGAQEQGLRPGTLPTHQIVGFGAAAELAAQMLTVELERIGHVRDRLWSRLESLPGTLLNGAAAPRVPHILNVSFEDVDGESLVTALASLAVSTGSACSSASGDPSYVLRALGRGTRLAESSLRLSLGRFTTAEEVEGAAASIREEVIRLRRAAPGPVMGAGSAGSAGKAGSELPVLDSEANGRIVIAEPRAHRMTHAAEPTVNGLGTEAYRLFRELPRAGRLPNDAEGGLEGDTVLHGEAGGPAEEVWVRFHVRLDGDTVKDARFEARGCPHTLAAAAWIASRLPGRRRSEGVPGSPQEWARQLRVPVEKLGRLLVLEDALIACGLSHMEADRR
;
A
#
# COMPACT_ATOMS: atom_id res chain seq x y z
N MET A 1 -24.71 -9.66 -6.06
CA MET A 1 -23.93 -8.58 -5.46
C MET A 1 -23.31 -7.79 -6.59
N SER A 2 -23.44 -6.47 -6.63
CA SER A 2 -22.72 -5.61 -7.58
C SER A 2 -21.23 -5.75 -7.38
N SER A 3 -20.43 -5.69 -8.44
CA SER A 3 -18.97 -5.71 -8.34
C SER A 3 -18.48 -4.52 -7.48
N PRO A 4 -17.43 -4.68 -6.66
CA PRO A 4 -16.85 -3.57 -5.93
C PRO A 4 -16.38 -2.45 -6.86
N ILE A 5 -16.50 -1.20 -6.42
CA ILE A 5 -15.94 -0.05 -7.14
C ILE A 5 -14.41 -0.14 -7.09
N TYR A 6 -13.75 -0.14 -8.25
CA TYR A 6 -12.31 -0.31 -8.34
C TYR A 6 -11.58 1.03 -8.27
N LEU A 7 -10.87 1.28 -7.16
CA LEU A 7 -10.06 2.48 -6.91
C LEU A 7 -8.60 2.13 -6.57
N ASP A 8 -8.06 1.10 -7.21
CA ASP A 8 -6.67 0.64 -7.00
C ASP A 8 -5.84 0.58 -8.29
N TYR A 9 -6.06 1.55 -9.19
CA TYR A 9 -5.35 1.66 -10.48
C TYR A 9 -3.83 1.88 -10.34
N ALA A 10 -3.34 2.35 -9.21
CA ALA A 10 -1.91 2.47 -8.95
C ALA A 10 -1.24 1.11 -8.67
N ALA A 11 -2.00 0.10 -8.24
CA ALA A 11 -1.50 -1.27 -8.10
C ALA A 11 -1.44 -1.97 -9.47
N THR A 12 -2.54 -1.95 -10.21
CA THR A 12 -2.64 -2.49 -11.58
C THR A 12 -3.88 -1.94 -12.28
N THR A 13 -3.88 -1.97 -13.59
CA THR A 13 -5.06 -1.59 -14.39
C THR A 13 -5.67 -2.82 -15.08
N PRO A 14 -6.97 -2.81 -15.42
CA PRO A 14 -7.49 -3.75 -16.41
C PRO A 14 -6.79 -3.52 -17.75
N VAL A 15 -6.68 -4.57 -18.56
CA VAL A 15 -6.17 -4.43 -19.93
C VAL A 15 -7.22 -3.72 -20.77
N ASP A 16 -6.81 -2.73 -21.56
CA ASP A 16 -7.73 -2.05 -22.47
C ASP A 16 -8.25 -3.01 -23.54
N PRO A 17 -9.55 -2.98 -23.90
CA PRO A 17 -10.11 -3.86 -24.92
C PRO A 17 -9.38 -3.79 -26.26
N ALA A 18 -8.92 -2.62 -26.70
CA ALA A 18 -8.14 -2.47 -27.94
C ALA A 18 -6.78 -3.17 -27.84
N VAL A 19 -6.11 -3.06 -26.69
CA VAL A 19 -4.85 -3.76 -26.39
C VAL A 19 -5.06 -5.28 -26.37
N ALA A 20 -6.12 -5.74 -25.73
CA ALA A 20 -6.46 -7.16 -25.68
C ALA A 20 -6.73 -7.73 -27.08
N ALA A 21 -7.38 -6.95 -27.96
CA ALA A 21 -7.63 -7.34 -29.35
C ALA A 21 -6.33 -7.50 -30.16
N GLU A 22 -5.36 -6.56 -30.06
CA GLU A 22 -4.06 -6.69 -30.72
C GLU A 22 -3.28 -7.91 -30.22
N MET A 23 -3.32 -8.18 -28.90
CA MET A 23 -2.72 -9.37 -28.31
C MET A 23 -3.34 -10.66 -28.84
N ALA A 24 -4.67 -10.72 -28.92
CA ALA A 24 -5.41 -11.88 -29.46
C ALA A 24 -5.07 -12.12 -30.93
N GLN A 25 -4.98 -11.07 -31.74
CA GLN A 25 -4.54 -11.17 -33.13
C GLN A 25 -3.13 -11.76 -33.23
N CYS A 26 -2.19 -11.28 -32.40
CA CYS A 26 -0.82 -11.81 -32.37
C CYS A 26 -0.80 -13.30 -31.99
N LEU A 27 -1.64 -13.76 -31.06
CA LEU A 27 -1.70 -15.16 -30.61
C LEU A 27 -2.36 -16.09 -31.66
N THR A 28 -3.28 -15.57 -32.47
CA THR A 28 -4.08 -16.38 -33.41
C THR A 28 -3.59 -16.29 -34.85
N ALA A 29 -2.73 -15.33 -35.19
CA ALA A 29 -2.17 -15.19 -36.53
C ALA A 29 -1.31 -16.43 -36.91
N PRO A 30 -1.56 -17.02 -38.09
CA PRO A 30 -0.93 -18.30 -38.47
C PRO A 30 0.57 -18.22 -38.69
N ASP A 31 1.15 -17.02 -38.76
CA ASP A 31 2.55 -16.74 -39.02
C ASP A 31 3.28 -16.02 -37.87
N ALA A 32 2.57 -15.61 -36.79
CA ALA A 32 3.13 -14.83 -35.70
C ALA A 32 3.74 -15.67 -34.54
N PHE A 33 3.58 -17.00 -34.55
CA PHE A 33 4.06 -17.88 -33.48
C PHE A 33 5.56 -18.15 -33.49
N GLY A 34 6.28 -17.67 -34.51
CA GLY A 34 7.72 -17.95 -34.69
C GLY A 34 8.58 -17.36 -33.57
N ASN A 35 9.72 -18.00 -33.29
CA ASN A 35 10.72 -17.41 -32.43
C ASN A 35 11.41 -16.24 -33.18
N ALA A 36 11.38 -15.05 -32.58
CA ALA A 36 11.93 -13.83 -33.19
C ALA A 36 13.45 -13.90 -33.51
N SER A 37 14.18 -14.83 -32.88
CA SER A 37 15.59 -15.07 -33.18
C SER A 37 15.82 -15.97 -34.39
N SER A 38 14.76 -16.57 -34.99
CA SER A 38 14.87 -17.47 -36.12
C SER A 38 14.91 -16.70 -37.45
N ILE A 39 15.76 -17.16 -38.37
CA ILE A 39 15.96 -16.51 -39.67
C ILE A 39 14.87 -16.82 -40.71
N HIS A 40 14.02 -17.81 -40.49
CA HIS A 40 12.93 -18.17 -41.38
C HIS A 40 11.74 -17.18 -41.31
N ALA A 41 10.80 -17.30 -42.26
CA ALA A 41 9.69 -16.35 -42.42
C ALA A 41 8.91 -16.09 -41.12
N PHE A 42 8.51 -17.12 -40.36
CA PHE A 42 7.79 -17.00 -39.10
C PHE A 42 8.59 -16.22 -38.05
N GLY A 43 9.91 -16.46 -37.95
CA GLY A 43 10.76 -15.70 -37.03
C GLY A 43 10.83 -14.21 -37.39
N ARG A 44 10.93 -13.90 -38.70
CA ARG A 44 10.96 -12.50 -39.17
C ARG A 44 9.66 -11.78 -38.91
N VAL A 45 8.50 -12.45 -39.01
CA VAL A 45 7.18 -11.87 -38.65
C VAL A 45 7.16 -11.53 -37.16
N ALA A 46 7.54 -12.47 -36.30
CA ALA A 46 7.59 -12.21 -34.85
C ALA A 46 8.57 -11.08 -34.49
N ALA A 47 9.76 -11.05 -35.13
CA ALA A 47 10.72 -9.96 -34.93
C ALA A 47 10.15 -8.59 -35.36
N ALA A 48 9.47 -8.52 -36.50
CA ALA A 48 8.84 -7.29 -36.99
C ALA A 48 7.75 -6.78 -36.05
N LEU A 49 6.95 -7.69 -35.45
CA LEU A 49 5.95 -7.35 -34.45
C LEU A 49 6.60 -6.75 -33.19
N ILE A 50 7.67 -7.37 -32.70
CA ILE A 50 8.44 -6.90 -31.54
C ILE A 50 9.03 -5.51 -31.80
N GLU A 51 9.70 -5.30 -32.95
CA GLU A 51 10.33 -4.02 -33.25
C GLU A 51 9.32 -2.89 -33.44
N ARG A 52 8.15 -3.18 -34.02
CA ARG A 52 7.05 -2.21 -34.10
C ARG A 52 6.54 -1.82 -32.69
N ALA A 53 6.38 -2.80 -31.79
CA ALA A 53 5.98 -2.54 -30.43
C ALA A 53 7.06 -1.76 -29.65
N ARG A 54 8.35 -2.08 -29.89
CA ARG A 54 9.49 -1.35 -29.32
C ARG A 54 9.47 0.12 -29.72
N ALA A 55 9.19 0.42 -30.99
CA ALA A 55 9.07 1.80 -31.48
C ALA A 55 7.93 2.57 -30.78
N ARG A 56 6.78 1.91 -30.52
CA ARG A 56 5.67 2.51 -29.78
C ARG A 56 6.03 2.79 -28.33
N VAL A 57 6.73 1.89 -27.65
CA VAL A 57 7.21 2.09 -26.27
C VAL A 57 8.27 3.18 -26.22
N ALA A 58 9.19 3.21 -27.16
CA ALA A 58 10.21 4.27 -27.28
C ALA A 58 9.54 5.65 -27.46
N ALA A 59 8.58 5.75 -28.36
CA ALA A 59 7.86 7.01 -28.63
C ALA A 59 7.10 7.54 -27.39
N LEU A 60 6.63 6.67 -26.49
CA LEU A 60 5.95 7.08 -25.25
C LEU A 60 6.82 7.97 -24.36
N VAL A 61 8.13 7.78 -24.39
CA VAL A 61 9.09 8.48 -23.53
C VAL A 61 10.11 9.32 -24.34
N GLY A 62 9.93 9.48 -25.65
CA GLY A 62 10.82 10.24 -26.52
C GLY A 62 12.19 9.57 -26.78
N ALA A 63 12.29 8.24 -26.61
CA ALA A 63 13.52 7.47 -26.77
C ALA A 63 13.71 6.95 -28.20
N GLY A 64 14.96 6.57 -28.53
CA GLY A 64 15.27 5.74 -29.69
C GLY A 64 14.90 4.27 -29.43
N THR A 65 14.58 3.52 -30.49
CA THR A 65 14.22 2.09 -30.35
C THR A 65 15.33 1.26 -29.76
N GLU A 66 16.58 1.53 -30.07
CA GLU A 66 17.75 0.86 -29.54
C GLU A 66 18.02 1.11 -28.05
N GLU A 67 17.34 2.08 -27.46
CA GLU A 67 17.43 2.44 -26.04
C GLU A 67 16.42 1.72 -25.16
N ILE A 68 15.52 0.92 -25.75
CA ILE A 68 14.51 0.14 -25.04
C ILE A 68 14.94 -1.31 -24.91
N ILE A 69 14.99 -1.80 -23.68
CA ILE A 69 15.28 -3.20 -23.33
C ILE A 69 14.04 -3.79 -22.66
N PHE A 70 13.40 -4.79 -23.26
CA PHE A 70 12.25 -5.44 -22.68
C PHE A 70 12.60 -6.30 -21.48
N THR A 71 11.77 -6.22 -20.44
CA THR A 71 11.89 -6.95 -19.18
C THR A 71 10.52 -7.54 -18.81
N SER A 72 10.43 -8.27 -17.69
CA SER A 72 9.14 -8.79 -17.20
C SER A 72 8.30 -7.74 -16.46
N GLY A 73 8.79 -6.53 -16.23
CA GLY A 73 8.13 -5.45 -15.51
C GLY A 73 9.10 -4.50 -14.84
N ALA A 74 8.60 -3.44 -14.20
CA ALA A 74 9.43 -2.44 -13.53
C ALA A 74 10.35 -3.04 -12.45
N THR A 75 9.91 -4.07 -11.74
CA THR A 75 10.76 -4.75 -10.74
C THR A 75 12.03 -5.31 -11.37
N GLU A 76 11.94 -6.02 -12.50
CA GLU A 76 13.12 -6.51 -13.22
C GLU A 76 13.94 -5.35 -13.78
N SER A 77 13.30 -4.31 -14.33
CA SER A 77 13.98 -3.11 -14.83
C SER A 77 14.78 -2.39 -13.74
N ASN A 78 14.19 -2.19 -12.55
CA ASN A 78 14.86 -1.60 -11.40
C ASN A 78 16.06 -2.44 -10.95
N ASN A 79 15.89 -3.76 -10.88
CA ASN A 79 17.00 -4.67 -10.55
C ASN A 79 18.12 -4.62 -11.59
N LEU A 80 17.77 -4.67 -12.88
CA LEU A 80 18.75 -4.60 -13.96
C LEU A 80 19.52 -3.27 -13.92
N ALA A 81 18.83 -2.14 -13.74
CA ALA A 81 19.48 -0.84 -13.67
C ALA A 81 20.34 -0.72 -12.40
N VAL A 82 19.79 -0.92 -11.22
CA VAL A 82 20.48 -0.62 -9.96
C VAL A 82 21.62 -1.60 -9.69
N LEU A 83 21.36 -2.93 -9.78
CA LEU A 83 22.43 -3.92 -9.62
C LEU A 83 23.42 -3.89 -10.77
N GLY A 84 22.91 -3.77 -12.00
CA GLY A 84 23.73 -3.80 -13.21
C GLY A 84 24.73 -2.65 -13.25
N VAL A 85 24.29 -1.44 -12.93
CA VAL A 85 25.17 -0.27 -12.89
C VAL A 85 26.15 -0.33 -11.70
N ALA A 86 25.64 -0.63 -10.50
CA ALA A 86 26.48 -0.67 -9.31
C ALA A 86 27.62 -1.70 -9.45
N ARG A 87 27.29 -2.92 -9.88
CA ARG A 87 28.27 -4.02 -10.03
C ARG A 87 29.25 -3.79 -11.17
N ALA A 88 28.79 -3.24 -12.31
CA ALA A 88 29.66 -2.92 -13.44
C ALA A 88 30.69 -1.83 -13.13
N ASN A 89 30.40 -0.97 -12.15
CA ASN A 89 31.25 0.16 -11.79
C ASN A 89 31.87 0.04 -10.38
N ALA A 90 31.88 -1.17 -9.79
CA ALA A 90 32.37 -1.41 -8.44
C ALA A 90 33.86 -1.03 -8.23
N ASP A 91 34.66 -1.06 -9.30
CA ASP A 91 36.07 -0.63 -9.29
C ASP A 91 36.23 0.89 -9.27
N ARG A 92 35.22 1.64 -9.75
CA ARG A 92 35.20 3.12 -9.71
C ARG A 92 34.74 3.65 -8.36
N GLY A 93 33.92 2.89 -7.65
CA GLY A 93 33.38 3.27 -6.35
C GLY A 93 32.26 2.34 -5.90
N ARG A 94 31.92 2.45 -4.61
CA ARG A 94 30.91 1.60 -3.97
C ARG A 94 29.89 2.43 -3.20
N HIS A 95 29.48 3.56 -3.73
CA HIS A 95 28.47 4.40 -3.13
C HIS A 95 27.28 4.58 -4.06
N VAL A 96 26.07 4.40 -3.52
CA VAL A 96 24.79 4.59 -4.20
C VAL A 96 23.95 5.58 -3.40
N ILE A 97 23.23 6.46 -4.08
CA ILE A 97 22.25 7.37 -3.45
C ILE A 97 20.85 6.94 -3.85
N SER A 98 19.95 6.80 -2.87
CA SER A 98 18.54 6.50 -3.12
C SER A 98 17.66 7.18 -2.06
N SER A 99 16.33 7.06 -2.17
CA SER A 99 15.42 7.68 -1.22
C SER A 99 14.73 6.64 -0.31
N ARG A 100 14.27 7.10 0.86
CA ARG A 100 13.52 6.26 1.82
C ARG A 100 12.10 5.95 1.35
N ILE A 101 11.62 6.60 0.30
CA ILE A 101 10.25 6.48 -0.22
C ILE A 101 10.18 5.77 -1.58
N GLU A 102 11.25 5.10 -2.00
CA GLU A 102 11.28 4.29 -3.20
C GLU A 102 10.32 3.09 -3.11
N HIS A 103 9.92 2.54 -4.27
CA HIS A 103 9.26 1.24 -4.31
C HIS A 103 10.18 0.14 -3.75
N LYS A 104 9.61 -0.91 -3.14
CA LYS A 104 10.37 -2.03 -2.55
C LYS A 104 11.37 -2.65 -3.53
N SER A 105 11.06 -2.71 -4.84
CA SER A 105 12.00 -3.22 -5.86
C SER A 105 13.28 -2.39 -6.02
N VAL A 106 13.33 -1.16 -5.51
CA VAL A 106 14.55 -0.35 -5.40
C VAL A 106 15.14 -0.45 -3.99
N LEU A 107 14.31 -0.33 -2.94
CA LEU A 107 14.78 -0.42 -1.56
C LEU A 107 15.51 -1.74 -1.28
N ASP A 108 14.91 -2.87 -1.66
CA ASP A 108 15.46 -4.19 -1.36
C ASP A 108 16.71 -4.49 -2.20
N VAL A 109 16.77 -3.94 -3.42
CA VAL A 109 17.97 -4.00 -4.25
C VAL A 109 19.12 -3.19 -3.65
N CYS A 110 18.86 -1.98 -3.16
CA CYS A 110 19.86 -1.18 -2.47
C CYS A 110 20.34 -1.85 -1.17
N ARG A 111 19.43 -2.46 -0.39
CA ARG A 111 19.80 -3.29 0.77
C ARG A 111 20.64 -4.51 0.38
N ARG A 112 20.37 -5.10 -0.79
CA ARG A 112 21.20 -6.17 -1.33
C ARG A 112 22.62 -5.69 -1.63
N LEU A 113 22.77 -4.50 -2.22
CA LEU A 113 24.07 -3.86 -2.46
C LEU A 113 24.81 -3.58 -1.16
N GLU A 114 24.14 -3.14 -0.08
CA GLU A 114 24.76 -2.97 1.25
C GLU A 114 25.41 -4.27 1.74
N ARG A 115 24.72 -5.43 1.57
CA ARG A 115 25.27 -6.75 1.90
C ARG A 115 26.44 -7.17 1.00
N GLU A 116 26.57 -6.57 -0.19
CA GLU A 116 27.69 -6.75 -1.13
C GLU A 116 28.84 -5.74 -0.87
N GLY A 117 28.77 -4.96 0.20
CA GLY A 117 29.81 -4.01 0.61
C GLY A 117 29.70 -2.63 -0.04
N PHE A 118 28.58 -2.29 -0.65
CA PHE A 118 28.29 -0.92 -1.07
C PHE A 118 27.78 -0.10 0.12
N ARG A 119 27.97 1.22 0.05
CA ARG A 119 27.33 2.17 0.96
C ARG A 119 26.15 2.80 0.26
N VAL A 120 25.01 2.87 0.94
CA VAL A 120 23.81 3.54 0.42
C VAL A 120 23.51 4.77 1.27
N THR A 121 23.45 5.93 0.63
CA THR A 121 22.89 7.13 1.25
C THR A 121 21.40 7.18 1.00
N TRP A 122 20.62 7.04 2.08
CA TRP A 122 19.17 7.08 2.07
C TRP A 122 18.66 8.50 2.33
N LEU A 123 18.23 9.20 1.27
CA LEU A 123 17.65 10.54 1.38
C LEU A 123 16.25 10.48 2.00
N ALA A 124 16.01 11.34 2.98
CA ALA A 124 14.68 11.53 3.53
C ALA A 124 13.90 12.54 2.69
N PRO A 125 12.59 12.30 2.44
CA PRO A 125 11.73 13.33 1.86
C PRO A 125 11.45 14.44 2.87
N ASP A 126 10.98 15.58 2.37
CA ASP A 126 10.34 16.59 3.21
C ASP A 126 8.91 16.16 3.62
N GLY A 127 8.22 16.96 4.44
CA GLY A 127 6.85 16.68 4.90
C GLY A 127 5.80 16.64 3.77
N SER A 128 6.15 17.11 2.56
CA SER A 128 5.31 17.01 1.35
C SER A 128 5.61 15.76 0.52
N GLY A 129 6.65 15.00 0.85
CA GLY A 129 7.06 13.80 0.11
C GLY A 129 8.03 14.08 -1.04
N ARG A 130 8.64 15.26 -1.12
CA ARG A 130 9.66 15.60 -2.12
C ARG A 130 11.06 15.32 -1.60
N ILE A 131 11.92 14.86 -2.50
CA ILE A 131 13.36 14.81 -2.29
C ILE A 131 13.94 16.14 -2.77
N ASP A 132 14.61 16.85 -1.87
CA ASP A 132 15.29 18.10 -2.20
C ASP A 132 16.49 17.81 -3.12
N PRO A 133 16.56 18.40 -4.35
CA PRO A 133 17.70 18.25 -5.23
C PRO A 133 19.03 18.68 -4.61
N GLN A 134 19.03 19.63 -3.67
CA GLN A 134 20.24 20.05 -2.96
C GLN A 134 20.75 18.95 -2.02
N SER A 135 19.85 18.15 -1.43
CA SER A 135 20.24 17.00 -0.63
C SER A 135 20.93 15.91 -1.46
N VAL A 136 20.50 15.72 -2.73
CA VAL A 136 21.18 14.83 -3.69
C VAL A 136 22.57 15.36 -3.99
N ARG A 137 22.68 16.65 -4.33
CA ARG A 137 23.97 17.32 -4.63
C ARG A 137 24.97 17.21 -3.45
N ALA A 138 24.49 17.42 -2.24
CA ALA A 138 25.30 17.32 -1.02
C ALA A 138 25.73 15.87 -0.71
N ALA A 139 24.97 14.86 -1.13
CA ALA A 139 25.27 13.45 -0.93
C ALA A 139 26.23 12.87 -1.97
N LEU A 140 26.43 13.55 -3.12
CA LEU A 140 27.34 13.12 -4.19
C LEU A 140 28.80 13.10 -3.68
N ARG A 141 29.52 12.03 -4.03
CA ARG A 141 30.91 11.78 -3.62
C ARG A 141 31.72 11.26 -4.81
N ALA A 142 33.03 11.30 -4.70
CA ALA A 142 33.92 10.81 -5.74
C ALA A 142 33.75 9.29 -6.03
N ASP A 143 33.31 8.53 -5.05
CA ASP A 143 33.01 7.08 -5.16
C ASP A 143 31.53 6.76 -5.41
N THR A 144 30.68 7.77 -5.73
CA THR A 144 29.29 7.55 -6.11
C THR A 144 29.22 6.97 -7.52
N VAL A 145 28.55 5.83 -7.68
CA VAL A 145 28.41 5.12 -8.96
C VAL A 145 27.01 5.14 -9.53
N LEU A 146 26.00 5.50 -8.71
CA LEU A 146 24.60 5.58 -9.14
C LEU A 146 23.79 6.47 -8.18
N VAL A 147 22.88 7.25 -8.76
CA VAL A 147 21.74 7.85 -8.07
C VAL A 147 20.46 7.21 -8.60
N SER A 148 19.55 6.80 -7.71
CA SER A 148 18.26 6.19 -8.08
C SER A 148 17.13 6.83 -7.28
N ILE A 149 16.29 7.64 -7.96
CA ILE A 149 15.14 8.35 -7.37
C ILE A 149 13.92 8.12 -8.25
N GLN A 150 12.81 7.63 -7.68
CA GLN A 150 11.56 7.46 -8.40
C GLN A 150 11.03 8.78 -8.96
N HIS A 151 10.36 8.74 -10.12
CA HIS A 151 9.75 9.95 -10.68
C HIS A 151 8.45 10.32 -9.96
N VAL A 152 7.59 9.31 -9.70
CA VAL A 152 6.30 9.50 -9.02
C VAL A 152 6.13 8.45 -7.94
N SER A 153 5.80 8.90 -6.73
CA SER A 153 5.50 7.99 -5.62
C SER A 153 4.21 7.21 -5.88
N ASN A 154 4.30 5.88 -5.82
CA ASN A 154 3.16 4.98 -5.98
C ASN A 154 2.15 5.02 -4.82
N GLU A 155 2.52 5.61 -3.68
CA GLU A 155 1.63 5.71 -2.52
C GLU A 155 0.94 7.07 -2.43
N ILE A 156 1.65 8.16 -2.60
CA ILE A 156 1.14 9.53 -2.38
C ILE A 156 0.97 10.34 -3.67
N GLY A 157 1.43 9.80 -4.81
CA GLY A 157 1.29 10.46 -6.12
C GLY A 157 2.17 11.69 -6.33
N VAL A 158 3.09 11.99 -5.42
CA VAL A 158 3.99 13.15 -5.50
C VAL A 158 5.01 12.98 -6.60
N ILE A 159 5.20 14.03 -7.40
CA ILE A 159 6.16 14.10 -8.52
C ILE A 159 7.48 14.63 -7.98
N GLN A 160 8.58 13.90 -8.20
CA GLN A 160 9.94 14.33 -7.88
C GLN A 160 10.53 15.19 -9.01
N ASP A 161 11.37 16.13 -8.65
CA ASP A 161 12.08 17.00 -9.60
C ASP A 161 13.29 16.27 -10.22
N ILE A 162 12.99 15.25 -11.05
CA ILE A 162 14.04 14.44 -11.69
C ILE A 162 14.86 15.23 -12.73
N GLY A 163 14.35 16.37 -13.21
CA GLY A 163 15.10 17.29 -14.06
C GLY A 163 16.30 17.87 -13.32
N THR A 164 16.05 18.59 -12.22
CA THR A 164 17.12 19.21 -11.41
C THR A 164 18.03 18.18 -10.75
N ILE A 165 17.48 17.03 -10.30
CA ILE A 165 18.26 15.92 -9.75
C ILE A 165 19.21 15.36 -10.81
N GLY A 166 18.71 15.10 -12.02
CA GLY A 166 19.50 14.55 -13.11
C GLY A 166 20.59 15.52 -13.61
N GLU A 167 20.32 16.83 -13.61
CA GLU A 167 21.34 17.83 -13.89
C GLU A 167 22.50 17.78 -12.88
N ALA A 168 22.17 17.68 -11.58
CA ALA A 168 23.20 17.52 -10.54
C ALA A 168 24.04 16.24 -10.74
N CYS A 169 23.40 15.13 -11.13
CA CYS A 169 24.08 13.89 -11.44
C CYS A 169 24.98 14.01 -12.67
N ARG A 170 24.50 14.67 -13.75
CA ARG A 170 25.25 14.92 -14.99
C ARG A 170 26.48 15.77 -14.74
N GLU A 171 26.35 16.85 -13.97
CA GLU A 171 27.48 17.72 -13.58
C GLU A 171 28.55 16.94 -12.81
N ALA A 172 28.14 16.00 -11.97
CA ALA A 172 29.05 15.14 -11.19
C ALA A 172 29.58 13.92 -11.98
N GLY A 173 29.12 13.68 -13.20
CA GLY A 173 29.48 12.50 -13.99
C GLY A 173 28.98 11.17 -13.39
N VAL A 174 27.89 11.21 -12.63
CA VAL A 174 27.28 10.05 -11.98
C VAL A 174 26.02 9.63 -12.72
N PRO A 175 25.86 8.35 -13.09
CA PRO A 175 24.65 7.83 -13.74
C PRO A 175 23.40 8.04 -12.88
N PHE A 176 22.28 8.39 -13.55
CA PHE A 176 20.99 8.59 -12.90
C PHE A 176 19.93 7.63 -13.41
N HIS A 177 19.33 6.87 -12.49
CA HIS A 177 18.18 6.01 -12.70
C HIS A 177 16.92 6.58 -12.09
N THR A 178 15.78 6.44 -12.77
CA THR A 178 14.45 6.77 -12.23
C THR A 178 13.46 5.62 -12.45
N ASP A 179 12.67 5.28 -11.41
CA ASP A 179 11.50 4.43 -11.56
C ASP A 179 10.32 5.28 -12.06
N ALA A 180 9.95 5.09 -13.33
CA ALA A 180 8.86 5.80 -14.00
C ALA A 180 7.57 4.97 -14.11
N ALA A 181 7.43 3.90 -13.33
CA ALA A 181 6.27 3.01 -13.39
C ALA A 181 4.93 3.71 -13.09
N GLN A 182 4.94 4.83 -12.37
CA GLN A 182 3.73 5.63 -12.08
C GLN A 182 3.65 6.92 -12.92
N SER A 183 4.65 7.22 -13.74
CA SER A 183 4.70 8.46 -14.53
C SER A 183 4.56 8.23 -16.02
N ALA A 184 5.28 7.27 -16.62
CA ALA A 184 5.23 7.02 -18.06
C ALA A 184 3.80 6.64 -18.50
N GLY A 185 3.27 7.38 -19.48
CA GLY A 185 1.90 7.24 -19.95
C GLY A 185 0.81 7.74 -18.98
N ARG A 186 1.22 8.40 -17.88
CA ARG A 186 0.32 9.03 -16.89
C ARG A 186 0.54 10.53 -16.76
N ILE A 187 1.74 10.98 -17.05
CA ILE A 187 2.13 12.38 -17.25
C ILE A 187 3.10 12.42 -18.43
N SER A 188 3.39 13.61 -18.95
CA SER A 188 4.38 13.77 -20.01
C SER A 188 5.78 13.43 -19.49
N VAL A 189 6.45 12.51 -20.17
CA VAL A 189 7.83 12.10 -19.90
C VAL A 189 8.58 12.11 -21.22
N ASP A 190 9.67 12.89 -21.30
CA ASP A 190 10.49 13.00 -22.51
C ASP A 190 11.97 12.95 -22.13
N VAL A 191 12.64 11.85 -22.45
CA VAL A 191 14.06 11.63 -22.16
C VAL A 191 15.00 12.50 -22.97
N THR A 192 14.51 13.18 -24.02
CA THR A 192 15.32 14.16 -24.76
C THR A 192 15.55 15.43 -23.94
N CYS A 193 14.61 15.76 -23.04
CA CYS A 193 14.66 16.92 -22.14
C CYS A 193 15.09 16.54 -20.72
N LEU A 194 14.86 15.30 -20.29
CA LEU A 194 15.19 14.83 -18.96
C LEU A 194 16.60 14.23 -18.90
N PRO A 195 17.46 14.68 -17.98
CA PRO A 195 18.83 14.19 -17.85
C PRO A 195 18.90 12.84 -17.12
N VAL A 196 18.23 11.81 -17.65
CA VAL A 196 18.20 10.45 -17.09
C VAL A 196 19.02 9.50 -17.97
N ASP A 197 19.70 8.54 -17.35
CA ASP A 197 20.47 7.50 -18.03
C ASP A 197 19.71 6.19 -18.14
N PHE A 198 18.89 5.89 -17.10
CA PHE A 198 18.09 4.68 -17.00
C PHE A 198 16.68 5.02 -16.49
N MET A 199 15.66 4.43 -17.12
CA MET A 199 14.28 4.64 -16.70
C MET A 199 13.50 3.33 -16.76
N SER A 200 12.89 2.94 -15.64
CA SER A 200 12.09 1.72 -15.53
C SER A 200 10.64 1.97 -15.92
N LEU A 201 10.10 1.11 -16.80
CA LEU A 201 8.75 1.19 -17.35
C LEU A 201 7.98 -0.10 -17.12
N THR A 202 6.66 -0.03 -17.04
CA THR A 202 5.79 -1.22 -16.92
C THR A 202 4.48 -1.05 -17.66
N SER A 203 4.03 -2.13 -18.29
CA SER A 203 2.83 -2.14 -19.12
C SER A 203 1.52 -2.11 -18.32
N HIS A 204 1.44 -2.88 -17.24
CA HIS A 204 0.19 -3.11 -16.51
C HIS A 204 -0.34 -1.90 -15.72
N LYS A 205 0.36 -0.79 -15.71
CA LYS A 205 -0.09 0.48 -15.11
C LYS A 205 -0.60 1.50 -16.14
N ILE A 206 -0.49 1.13 -17.43
CA ILE A 206 -1.00 1.93 -18.55
C ILE A 206 -1.99 1.14 -19.42
N TYR A 207 -2.76 0.24 -18.79
CA TYR A 207 -3.79 -0.60 -19.42
C TYR A 207 -3.26 -1.66 -20.40
N GLY A 208 -2.00 -2.05 -20.24
CA GLY A 208 -1.38 -3.16 -20.94
C GLY A 208 -1.33 -4.44 -20.10
N PRO A 209 -0.77 -5.53 -20.65
CA PRO A 209 -0.67 -6.81 -19.97
C PRO A 209 0.31 -6.77 -18.79
N LYS A 210 0.05 -7.62 -17.79
CA LYS A 210 1.02 -7.95 -16.73
C LYS A 210 2.14 -8.81 -17.29
N GLY A 211 3.29 -8.84 -16.62
CA GLY A 211 4.41 -9.70 -16.99
C GLY A 211 5.32 -9.15 -18.09
N ILE A 212 5.16 -7.88 -18.46
CA ILE A 212 6.02 -7.16 -19.39
C ILE A 212 6.27 -5.72 -18.93
N GLY A 213 7.51 -5.25 -19.12
CA GLY A 213 7.97 -3.91 -18.91
C GLY A 213 9.17 -3.59 -19.80
N ALA A 214 9.83 -2.49 -19.55
CA ALA A 214 11.06 -2.12 -20.25
C ALA A 214 11.99 -1.31 -19.36
N LEU A 215 13.27 -1.37 -19.66
CA LEU A 215 14.28 -0.45 -19.20
C LEU A 215 14.70 0.44 -20.37
N TYR A 216 14.49 1.75 -20.26
CA TYR A 216 15.18 2.72 -21.11
C TYR A 216 16.64 2.79 -20.67
N VAL A 217 17.54 2.71 -21.63
CA VAL A 217 19.00 2.81 -21.42
C VAL A 217 19.53 3.84 -22.41
N ARG A 218 19.90 5.03 -21.93
CA ARG A 218 20.49 6.06 -22.78
C ARG A 218 21.69 5.48 -23.54
N ARG A 219 21.77 5.70 -24.84
CA ARG A 219 22.81 5.14 -25.73
C ARG A 219 24.22 5.24 -25.13
N GLY A 220 24.59 6.41 -24.59
CA GLY A 220 25.91 6.61 -23.97
C GLY A 220 26.13 5.94 -22.62
N ALA A 221 25.05 5.53 -21.92
CA ALA A 221 25.12 4.89 -20.62
C ALA A 221 25.20 3.36 -20.68
N ARG A 222 25.05 2.76 -21.86
CA ARG A 222 24.99 1.32 -22.02
C ARG A 222 26.21 0.59 -21.51
N ALA A 223 27.42 1.12 -21.71
CA ALA A 223 28.67 0.53 -21.24
C ALA A 223 28.79 0.48 -19.70
N LEU A 224 27.91 1.20 -19.00
CA LEU A 224 27.85 1.24 -17.53
C LEU A 224 26.95 0.13 -16.96
N LEU A 225 26.29 -0.67 -17.80
CA LEU A 225 25.26 -1.63 -17.39
C LEU A 225 25.72 -3.06 -17.64
N ALA A 226 25.80 -3.88 -16.59
CA ALA A 226 26.04 -5.32 -16.68
C ALA A 226 24.72 -6.12 -16.63
N PRO A 227 24.58 -7.19 -17.43
CA PRO A 227 23.44 -8.08 -17.35
C PRO A 227 23.35 -8.75 -15.96
N GLN A 228 22.13 -9.01 -15.50
CA GLN A 228 21.87 -9.72 -14.24
C GLN A 228 21.37 -11.15 -14.45
N SER A 229 21.12 -11.54 -15.69
CA SER A 229 20.80 -12.91 -16.12
C SER A 229 21.58 -13.25 -17.38
N PHE A 230 21.82 -14.55 -17.60
CA PHE A 230 22.69 -15.05 -18.66
C PHE A 230 21.99 -16.15 -19.44
N GLY A 231 22.32 -16.34 -20.73
CA GLY A 231 21.80 -17.46 -21.52
C GLY A 231 21.40 -17.13 -22.96
N GLY A 232 21.73 -15.99 -23.50
CA GLY A 232 21.46 -15.66 -24.91
C GLY A 232 21.76 -14.21 -25.25
N ALA A 233 21.60 -13.86 -26.52
CA ALA A 233 21.90 -12.52 -27.04
C ALA A 233 20.64 -11.61 -27.17
N GLN A 234 19.46 -12.08 -26.72
CA GLN A 234 18.24 -11.29 -26.76
C GLN A 234 18.44 -10.01 -25.96
N GLU A 235 17.67 -8.98 -26.34
CA GLU A 235 17.77 -7.65 -25.75
C GLU A 235 19.24 -7.20 -25.62
N GLN A 236 19.99 -7.45 -26.69
CA GLN A 236 21.38 -7.04 -26.82
C GLN A 236 22.29 -7.65 -25.73
N GLY A 237 21.95 -8.83 -25.22
CA GLY A 237 22.69 -9.53 -24.18
C GLY A 237 22.42 -9.02 -22.76
N LEU A 238 21.62 -7.98 -22.59
CA LEU A 238 21.28 -7.42 -21.27
C LEU A 238 20.15 -8.19 -20.57
N ARG A 239 19.22 -8.74 -21.38
CA ARG A 239 18.11 -9.56 -20.87
C ARG A 239 17.85 -10.74 -21.80
N PRO A 240 18.52 -11.88 -21.60
CA PRO A 240 18.36 -13.07 -22.43
C PRO A 240 16.99 -13.75 -22.21
N GLY A 241 16.66 -14.67 -23.10
CA GLY A 241 15.46 -15.49 -23.08
C GLY A 241 14.49 -15.13 -24.21
N THR A 242 13.74 -16.14 -24.67
CA THR A 242 12.75 -15.97 -25.75
C THR A 242 11.77 -14.86 -25.42
N LEU A 243 11.60 -13.92 -26.34
CA LEU A 243 10.74 -12.76 -26.14
C LEU A 243 9.26 -13.14 -26.24
N PRO A 244 8.41 -12.72 -25.30
CA PRO A 244 6.97 -12.98 -25.30
C PRO A 244 6.25 -12.04 -26.27
N THR A 245 6.23 -12.37 -27.56
CA THR A 245 5.78 -11.51 -28.65
C THR A 245 4.42 -10.85 -28.37
N HIS A 246 3.42 -11.63 -27.95
CA HIS A 246 2.07 -11.12 -27.67
C HIS A 246 2.00 -10.12 -26.52
N GLN A 247 2.82 -10.29 -25.47
CA GLN A 247 2.89 -9.33 -24.35
C GLN A 247 3.61 -8.04 -24.77
N ILE A 248 4.66 -8.16 -25.58
CA ILE A 248 5.38 -7.01 -26.13
C ILE A 248 4.47 -6.21 -27.06
N VAL A 249 3.72 -6.88 -27.95
CA VAL A 249 2.69 -6.24 -28.79
C VAL A 249 1.67 -5.51 -27.95
N GLY A 250 1.15 -6.16 -26.90
CA GLY A 250 0.22 -5.53 -25.95
C GLY A 250 0.81 -4.31 -25.23
N PHE A 251 2.09 -4.36 -24.85
CA PHE A 251 2.76 -3.20 -24.25
C PHE A 251 2.91 -2.05 -25.26
N GLY A 252 3.30 -2.35 -26.51
CA GLY A 252 3.37 -1.34 -27.58
C GLY A 252 2.02 -0.68 -27.84
N ALA A 253 0.94 -1.47 -27.93
CA ALA A 253 -0.41 -0.95 -28.10
C ALA A 253 -0.87 -0.08 -26.92
N ALA A 254 -0.59 -0.51 -25.70
CA ALA A 254 -0.88 0.26 -24.49
C ALA A 254 -0.10 1.58 -24.45
N ALA A 255 1.17 1.57 -24.84
CA ALA A 255 2.03 2.76 -24.90
C ALA A 255 1.50 3.78 -25.92
N GLU A 256 1.13 3.33 -27.12
CA GLU A 256 0.57 4.20 -28.17
C GLU A 256 -0.76 4.82 -27.72
N LEU A 257 -1.68 4.00 -27.17
CA LEU A 257 -2.96 4.45 -26.66
C LEU A 257 -2.79 5.43 -25.48
N ALA A 258 -1.86 5.18 -24.56
CA ALA A 258 -1.56 6.07 -23.46
C ALA A 258 -1.04 7.44 -23.95
N ALA A 259 -0.17 7.45 -24.94
CA ALA A 259 0.32 8.70 -25.54
C ALA A 259 -0.82 9.51 -26.21
N GLN A 260 -1.70 8.84 -26.97
CA GLN A 260 -2.84 9.47 -27.64
C GLN A 260 -3.87 10.04 -26.66
N MET A 261 -4.11 9.35 -25.55
CA MET A 261 -5.13 9.72 -24.58
C MET A 261 -4.63 10.63 -23.45
N LEU A 262 -3.33 10.89 -23.36
CA LEU A 262 -2.69 11.49 -22.20
C LEU A 262 -3.37 12.79 -21.74
N THR A 263 -3.54 13.75 -22.63
CA THR A 263 -4.10 15.08 -22.29
C THR A 263 -5.55 14.96 -21.80
N VAL A 264 -6.37 14.19 -22.51
CA VAL A 264 -7.79 14.00 -22.17
C VAL A 264 -7.94 13.25 -20.84
N GLU A 265 -7.10 12.23 -20.60
CA GLU A 265 -7.12 11.46 -19.34
C GLU A 265 -6.62 12.30 -18.16
N LEU A 266 -5.56 13.08 -18.33
CA LEU A 266 -5.06 13.96 -17.27
C LEU A 266 -6.15 14.92 -16.78
N GLU A 267 -6.84 15.57 -17.70
CA GLU A 267 -7.91 16.53 -17.37
C GLU A 267 -9.09 15.83 -16.71
N ARG A 268 -9.62 14.77 -17.33
CA ARG A 268 -10.78 14.04 -16.84
C ARG A 268 -10.53 13.39 -15.47
N ILE A 269 -9.40 12.67 -15.32
CA ILE A 269 -9.06 12.01 -14.05
C ILE A 269 -8.79 13.07 -12.97
N GLY A 270 -8.19 14.19 -13.33
CA GLY A 270 -8.01 15.33 -12.42
C GLY A 270 -9.34 15.82 -11.85
N HIS A 271 -10.33 16.09 -12.70
CA HIS A 271 -11.66 16.51 -12.27
C HIS A 271 -12.36 15.48 -11.36
N VAL A 272 -12.27 14.19 -11.73
CA VAL A 272 -12.90 13.13 -10.95
C VAL A 272 -12.20 12.96 -9.58
N ARG A 273 -10.86 13.08 -9.52
CA ARG A 273 -10.09 13.09 -8.27
C ARG A 273 -10.46 14.27 -7.39
N ASP A 274 -10.54 15.49 -7.94
CA ASP A 274 -10.85 16.70 -7.18
C ASP A 274 -12.26 16.62 -6.60
N ARG A 275 -13.19 16.02 -7.34
CA ARG A 275 -14.54 15.72 -6.85
C ARG A 275 -14.52 14.74 -5.67
N LEU A 276 -13.73 13.66 -5.75
CA LEU A 276 -13.54 12.72 -4.63
C LEU A 276 -12.97 13.44 -3.41
N TRP A 277 -11.91 14.23 -3.61
CA TRP A 277 -11.27 14.97 -2.54
C TRP A 277 -12.22 15.98 -1.87
N SER A 278 -12.95 16.77 -2.64
CA SER A 278 -13.90 17.77 -2.09
C SER A 278 -14.99 17.14 -1.19
N ARG A 279 -15.36 15.86 -1.46
CA ARG A 279 -16.29 15.11 -0.60
C ARG A 279 -15.64 14.63 0.69
N LEU A 280 -14.35 14.28 0.66
CA LEU A 280 -13.64 13.72 1.81
C LEU A 280 -13.06 14.81 2.72
N GLU A 281 -12.55 15.91 2.19
CA GLU A 281 -11.93 16.99 2.98
C GLU A 281 -12.89 17.66 3.95
N SER A 282 -14.19 17.61 3.67
CA SER A 282 -15.24 18.14 4.56
C SER A 282 -15.45 17.32 5.85
N LEU A 283 -14.85 16.11 5.95
CA LEU A 283 -14.83 15.34 7.18
C LEU A 283 -13.74 15.88 8.12
N PRO A 284 -14.06 16.29 9.36
CA PRO A 284 -13.03 16.70 10.32
C PRO A 284 -11.93 15.63 10.49
N GLY A 285 -10.70 16.04 10.71
CA GLY A 285 -9.57 15.10 10.90
C GLY A 285 -9.24 14.27 9.65
N THR A 286 -9.55 14.77 8.46
CA THR A 286 -9.14 14.19 7.19
C THR A 286 -7.93 14.94 6.66
N LEU A 287 -6.85 14.23 6.32
CA LEU A 287 -5.57 14.78 5.92
C LEU A 287 -5.15 14.24 4.56
N LEU A 288 -4.81 15.14 3.63
CA LEU A 288 -4.24 14.77 2.34
C LEU A 288 -2.73 14.62 2.46
N ASN A 289 -2.21 13.43 2.17
CA ASN A 289 -0.78 13.18 2.17
C ASN A 289 -0.13 13.70 0.89
N GLY A 290 0.97 14.46 1.02
CA GLY A 290 1.64 15.10 -0.12
C GLY A 290 0.91 16.33 -0.68
N ALA A 291 0.03 17.00 0.09
CA ALA A 291 -0.81 18.10 -0.37
C ALA A 291 -0.05 19.28 -0.95
N ALA A 292 1.11 19.62 -0.39
CA ALA A 292 1.90 20.80 -0.77
C ALA A 292 2.80 20.57 -1.99
N ALA A 293 2.88 19.33 -2.53
CA ALA A 293 3.75 19.00 -3.66
C ALA A 293 2.98 18.88 -4.97
N PRO A 294 3.65 19.07 -6.14
CA PRO A 294 3.11 18.66 -7.43
C PRO A 294 2.76 17.18 -7.42
N ARG A 295 1.58 16.82 -7.96
CA ARG A 295 1.03 15.48 -7.87
C ARG A 295 0.40 15.01 -9.17
N VAL A 296 0.45 13.71 -9.39
CA VAL A 296 -0.30 13.09 -10.49
C VAL A 296 -1.81 13.10 -10.20
N PRO A 297 -2.66 13.20 -11.23
CA PRO A 297 -4.10 13.27 -11.01
C PRO A 297 -4.74 11.97 -10.54
N HIS A 298 -4.13 10.84 -10.81
CA HIS A 298 -4.73 9.52 -10.60
C HIS A 298 -4.49 8.90 -9.21
N ILE A 299 -3.74 9.54 -8.31
CA ILE A 299 -3.45 9.03 -6.96
C ILE A 299 -3.87 10.06 -5.91
N LEU A 300 -4.69 9.62 -4.97
CA LEU A 300 -5.10 10.35 -3.79
C LEU A 300 -4.78 9.49 -2.56
N ASN A 301 -3.96 10.00 -1.64
CA ASN A 301 -3.66 9.32 -0.38
C ASN A 301 -4.21 10.15 0.78
N VAL A 302 -5.13 9.58 1.54
CA VAL A 302 -5.90 10.29 2.55
C VAL A 302 -5.81 9.54 3.87
N SER A 303 -5.45 10.25 4.95
CA SER A 303 -5.45 9.72 6.32
C SER A 303 -6.68 10.22 7.07
N PHE A 304 -7.21 9.40 7.98
CA PHE A 304 -8.37 9.72 8.80
C PHE A 304 -7.99 9.61 10.28
N GLU A 305 -8.02 10.73 11.01
CA GLU A 305 -7.83 10.73 12.46
C GLU A 305 -8.93 9.94 13.16
N ASP A 306 -8.60 9.36 14.30
CA ASP A 306 -9.52 8.64 15.17
C ASP A 306 -10.26 7.45 14.54
N VAL A 307 -9.61 6.79 13.56
CA VAL A 307 -10.10 5.57 12.91
C VAL A 307 -9.01 4.51 12.94
N ASP A 308 -9.39 3.27 13.25
CA ASP A 308 -8.51 2.12 13.08
C ASP A 308 -8.45 1.72 11.60
N GLY A 309 -7.24 1.58 11.05
CA GLY A 309 -7.05 1.37 9.61
C GLY A 309 -7.53 0.00 9.13
N GLU A 310 -7.34 -1.06 9.92
CA GLU A 310 -7.82 -2.41 9.60
C GLU A 310 -9.36 -2.44 9.59
N SER A 311 -9.97 -1.76 10.57
CA SER A 311 -11.42 -1.61 10.64
C SER A 311 -11.99 -0.85 9.45
N LEU A 312 -11.30 0.23 9.03
CA LEU A 312 -11.73 1.04 7.88
C LEU A 312 -11.71 0.22 6.58
N VAL A 313 -10.61 -0.46 6.29
CA VAL A 313 -10.50 -1.30 5.08
C VAL A 313 -11.50 -2.44 5.09
N THR A 314 -11.70 -3.08 6.26
CA THR A 314 -12.68 -4.17 6.40
C THR A 314 -14.11 -3.68 6.19
N ALA A 315 -14.42 -2.47 6.65
CA ALA A 315 -15.73 -1.86 6.46
C ALA A 315 -16.04 -1.51 5.00
N LEU A 316 -15.01 -1.17 4.22
CA LEU A 316 -15.12 -0.76 2.82
C LEU A 316 -15.13 -1.94 1.83
N ALA A 317 -15.77 -3.06 2.19
CA ALA A 317 -15.82 -4.26 1.32
C ALA A 317 -16.45 -4.03 -0.07
N SER A 318 -17.21 -2.95 -0.24
CA SER A 318 -17.77 -2.53 -1.54
C SER A 318 -16.78 -1.74 -2.41
N LEU A 319 -15.58 -1.44 -1.90
CA LEU A 319 -14.53 -0.70 -2.60
C LEU A 319 -13.26 -1.54 -2.68
N ALA A 320 -12.66 -1.60 -3.86
CA ALA A 320 -11.31 -2.12 -4.03
C ALA A 320 -10.31 -0.95 -3.87
N VAL A 321 -9.81 -0.77 -2.66
CA VAL A 321 -8.86 0.28 -2.27
C VAL A 321 -7.60 -0.34 -1.66
N SER A 322 -6.55 0.45 -1.52
CA SER A 322 -5.29 -0.01 -0.93
C SER A 322 -4.96 0.82 0.32
N THR A 323 -4.44 0.18 1.37
CA THR A 323 -3.66 0.90 2.37
C THR A 323 -2.30 1.26 1.77
N GLY A 324 -1.66 2.32 2.23
CA GLY A 324 -0.32 2.71 1.76
C GLY A 324 0.71 1.57 1.80
N SER A 325 0.47 0.55 2.62
CA SER A 325 1.30 -0.65 2.78
C SER A 325 0.90 -1.84 1.90
N ALA A 326 0.20 -1.65 0.78
CA ALA A 326 -0.29 -2.76 -0.06
C ALA A 326 0.77 -3.80 -0.44
N CYS A 327 2.04 -3.39 -0.61
CA CYS A 327 3.16 -4.31 -0.86
C CYS A 327 3.72 -4.96 0.41
N SER A 328 3.29 -4.54 1.62
CA SER A 328 3.63 -5.12 2.92
C SER A 328 2.42 -5.69 3.65
N SER A 329 1.30 -5.88 2.98
CA SER A 329 0.04 -6.39 3.55
C SER A 329 0.19 -7.72 4.31
N ALA A 330 1.27 -8.46 4.06
CA ALA A 330 1.58 -9.69 4.79
C ALA A 330 2.26 -9.45 6.16
N SER A 331 2.84 -8.26 6.41
CA SER A 331 3.56 -7.97 7.67
C SER A 331 2.78 -7.10 8.66
N GLY A 332 1.66 -6.49 8.24
CA GLY A 332 0.88 -5.60 9.11
C GLY A 332 1.56 -4.26 9.43
N ASP A 333 2.76 -3.99 8.90
CA ASP A 333 3.51 -2.78 9.19
C ASP A 333 2.87 -1.55 8.54
N PRO A 334 2.84 -0.39 9.23
CA PRO A 334 2.36 0.86 8.67
C PRO A 334 3.26 1.33 7.51
N SER A 335 2.69 2.12 6.59
CA SER A 335 3.42 2.64 5.43
C SER A 335 4.72 3.35 5.81
N TYR A 336 5.85 2.81 5.31
CA TYR A 336 7.16 3.42 5.48
C TYR A 336 7.25 4.79 4.79
N VAL A 337 6.51 4.99 3.70
CA VAL A 337 6.43 6.27 2.98
C VAL A 337 5.77 7.31 3.88
N LEU A 338 4.60 7.04 4.45
CA LEU A 338 3.89 7.97 5.31
C LEU A 338 4.67 8.27 6.60
N ARG A 339 5.35 7.26 7.15
CA ARG A 339 6.26 7.46 8.29
C ARG A 339 7.45 8.36 7.93
N ALA A 340 8.01 8.21 6.72
CA ALA A 340 9.08 9.07 6.23
C ALA A 340 8.63 10.53 6.05
N LEU A 341 7.34 10.80 5.81
CA LEU A 341 6.74 12.12 5.79
C LEU A 341 6.47 12.69 7.20
N GLY A 342 6.83 11.97 8.27
CA GLY A 342 6.59 12.39 9.65
C GLY A 342 5.17 12.09 10.16
N ARG A 343 4.39 11.25 9.46
CA ARG A 343 3.08 10.79 9.97
C ARG A 343 3.29 9.81 11.11
N GLY A 344 2.60 10.05 12.23
CA GLY A 344 2.58 9.09 13.34
C GLY A 344 1.99 7.74 12.90
N THR A 345 2.37 6.66 13.59
CA THR A 345 1.97 5.28 13.27
C THR A 345 0.47 5.15 13.03
N ARG A 346 -0.36 5.61 13.95
CA ARG A 346 -1.84 5.54 13.85
C ARG A 346 -2.38 6.22 12.59
N LEU A 347 -1.86 7.40 12.26
CA LEU A 347 -2.32 8.15 11.09
C LEU A 347 -1.86 7.49 9.78
N ALA A 348 -0.68 6.86 9.79
CA ALA A 348 -0.18 6.08 8.67
C ALA A 348 -1.02 4.82 8.43
N GLU A 349 -1.48 4.15 9.50
CA GLU A 349 -2.35 2.97 9.44
C GLU A 349 -3.76 3.30 8.96
N SER A 350 -4.33 4.43 9.40
CA SER A 350 -5.66 4.90 9.00
C SER A 350 -5.70 5.60 7.63
N SER A 351 -4.70 5.33 6.78
CA SER A 351 -4.60 5.95 5.47
C SER A 351 -5.11 5.03 4.37
N LEU A 352 -5.84 5.61 3.42
CA LEU A 352 -6.28 4.95 2.19
C LEU A 352 -5.57 5.57 0.99
N ARG A 353 -5.03 4.72 0.12
CA ARG A 353 -4.68 5.11 -1.22
C ARG A 353 -5.87 4.83 -2.13
N LEU A 354 -6.40 5.89 -2.72
CA LEU A 354 -7.48 5.87 -3.69
C LEU A 354 -6.87 6.22 -5.04
N SER A 355 -6.88 5.30 -5.97
CA SER A 355 -6.31 5.55 -7.29
C SER A 355 -7.31 5.30 -8.40
N LEU A 356 -7.47 6.31 -9.24
CA LEU A 356 -8.47 6.40 -10.28
C LEU A 356 -7.86 6.06 -11.64
N GLY A 357 -8.72 5.74 -12.61
CA GLY A 357 -8.24 5.39 -13.94
C GLY A 357 -9.19 5.74 -15.07
N ARG A 358 -8.86 5.20 -16.26
CA ARG A 358 -9.61 5.39 -17.51
C ARG A 358 -11.08 5.07 -17.39
N PHE A 359 -11.41 4.03 -16.65
CA PHE A 359 -12.77 3.51 -16.55
C PHE A 359 -13.51 3.98 -15.29
N THR A 360 -12.87 4.77 -14.42
CA THR A 360 -13.54 5.33 -13.23
C THR A 360 -14.58 6.37 -13.66
N THR A 361 -15.83 6.21 -13.23
CA THR A 361 -16.93 7.13 -13.51
C THR A 361 -17.16 8.14 -12.37
N ALA A 362 -17.90 9.20 -12.66
CA ALA A 362 -18.28 10.18 -11.65
C ALA A 362 -19.23 9.57 -10.59
N GLU A 363 -20.13 8.68 -11.01
CA GLU A 363 -21.07 7.97 -10.15
C GLU A 363 -20.34 7.03 -9.18
N GLU A 364 -19.33 6.30 -9.65
CA GLU A 364 -18.48 5.46 -8.80
C GLU A 364 -17.75 6.28 -7.73
N VAL A 365 -17.27 7.46 -8.09
CA VAL A 365 -16.58 8.37 -7.14
C VAL A 365 -17.54 8.93 -6.10
N GLU A 366 -18.75 9.32 -6.46
CA GLU A 366 -19.77 9.75 -5.48
C GLU A 366 -20.15 8.59 -4.54
N GLY A 367 -20.36 7.39 -5.08
CA GLY A 367 -20.66 6.20 -4.28
C GLY A 367 -19.52 5.84 -3.33
N ALA A 368 -18.27 5.89 -3.81
CA ALA A 368 -17.10 5.64 -2.99
C ALA A 368 -16.92 6.69 -1.88
N ALA A 369 -17.07 7.98 -2.21
CA ALA A 369 -17.01 9.04 -1.23
C ALA A 369 -18.07 8.88 -0.14
N ALA A 370 -19.32 8.57 -0.52
CA ALA A 370 -20.42 8.32 0.41
C ALA A 370 -20.09 7.15 1.36
N SER A 371 -19.65 6.01 0.81
CA SER A 371 -19.27 4.83 1.60
C SER A 371 -18.13 5.13 2.56
N ILE A 372 -17.06 5.80 2.11
CA ILE A 372 -15.93 6.16 2.98
C ILE A 372 -16.40 7.08 4.12
N ARG A 373 -17.19 8.10 3.81
CA ARG A 373 -17.71 9.05 4.81
C ARG A 373 -18.58 8.35 5.86
N GLU A 374 -19.50 7.50 5.40
CA GLU A 374 -20.40 6.73 6.28
C GLU A 374 -19.59 5.86 7.25
N GLU A 375 -18.63 5.10 6.73
CA GLU A 375 -17.84 4.18 7.54
C GLU A 375 -16.88 4.91 8.49
N VAL A 376 -16.25 6.01 8.07
CA VAL A 376 -15.42 6.84 8.96
C VAL A 376 -16.27 7.41 10.11
N ILE A 377 -17.45 7.94 9.82
CA ILE A 377 -18.37 8.48 10.86
C ILE A 377 -18.82 7.35 11.80
N ARG A 378 -19.19 6.18 11.26
CA ARG A 378 -19.62 5.01 12.02
C ARG A 378 -18.54 4.54 12.99
N LEU A 379 -17.30 4.38 12.48
CA LEU A 379 -16.16 3.92 13.28
C LEU A 379 -15.77 4.94 14.36
N ARG A 380 -15.81 6.24 14.05
CA ARG A 380 -15.57 7.30 15.03
C ARG A 380 -16.61 7.35 16.15
N ARG A 381 -17.87 7.03 15.85
CA ARG A 381 -18.93 6.92 16.89
C ARG A 381 -18.69 5.77 17.87
N ALA A 382 -18.00 4.72 17.43
CA ALA A 382 -17.60 3.62 18.29
C ALA A 382 -16.31 3.92 19.08
N ALA A 383 -15.56 4.96 18.71
CA ALA A 383 -14.34 5.40 19.38
C ALA A 383 -14.63 6.44 20.50
N PRO A 384 -13.76 6.59 21.51
CA PRO A 384 -13.87 7.65 22.49
C PRO A 384 -13.79 9.01 21.81
N GLY A 385 -14.67 9.93 22.20
CA GLY A 385 -14.56 11.33 21.80
C GLY A 385 -13.22 11.94 22.22
N PRO A 386 -12.79 13.08 21.66
CA PRO A 386 -11.55 13.73 22.03
C PRO A 386 -11.57 14.00 23.54
N VAL A 387 -10.48 13.66 24.23
CA VAL A 387 -10.28 14.07 25.63
C VAL A 387 -10.16 15.60 25.63
N MET A 388 -11.25 16.29 25.91
CA MET A 388 -11.25 17.74 26.15
C MET A 388 -10.55 17.98 27.47
N GLY A 389 -9.27 18.34 27.41
CA GLY A 389 -8.59 18.90 28.58
C GLY A 389 -7.27 18.26 28.95
N ALA A 390 -6.21 18.76 28.35
CA ALA A 390 -4.97 19.13 29.06
C ALA A 390 -4.21 20.05 28.10
N GLY A 391 -4.15 21.33 28.43
CA GLY A 391 -3.37 22.31 27.71
C GLY A 391 -1.92 21.83 27.56
N SER A 392 -1.49 21.62 26.33
CA SER A 392 -0.09 21.36 26.02
C SER A 392 0.68 22.68 26.16
N ALA A 393 1.24 22.89 27.35
CA ALA A 393 2.39 23.78 27.49
C ALA A 393 3.54 23.16 26.68
N GLY A 394 4.09 23.93 25.77
CA GLY A 394 5.18 23.51 24.91
C GLY A 394 6.39 22.98 25.68
N SER A 395 6.88 21.85 25.26
CA SER A 395 8.26 21.43 25.49
C SER A 395 8.88 21.13 24.14
N ALA A 396 9.71 22.07 23.68
CA ALA A 396 10.70 21.83 22.65
C ALA A 396 11.67 20.77 23.20
N GLY A 397 11.47 19.53 22.82
CA GLY A 397 12.33 18.39 23.13
C GLY A 397 13.32 18.18 22.00
N LYS A 398 14.60 18.29 22.34
CA LYS A 398 15.80 18.10 21.52
C LYS A 398 15.74 16.83 20.69
N ALA A 399 16.11 16.95 19.42
CA ALA A 399 16.54 15.84 18.59
C ALA A 399 17.71 15.13 19.25
N GLY A 400 17.52 13.86 19.58
CA GLY A 400 18.52 12.94 20.10
C GLY A 400 18.41 11.62 19.35
N SER A 401 19.48 11.33 18.67
CA SER A 401 19.87 10.18 17.87
C SER A 401 19.62 8.83 18.53
N GLU A 402 19.67 7.82 17.63
CA GLU A 402 19.86 6.39 17.84
C GLU A 402 18.61 5.54 17.85
N LEU A 403 18.39 4.91 16.67
CA LEU A 403 17.57 3.71 16.55
C LEU A 403 18.38 2.51 17.06
N PRO A 404 17.78 1.58 17.82
CA PRO A 404 18.47 0.37 18.25
C PRO A 404 18.79 -0.52 17.04
N VAL A 405 20.04 -0.91 16.94
CA VAL A 405 20.54 -1.98 16.08
C VAL A 405 19.97 -3.29 16.65
N LEU A 406 19.13 -3.97 15.88
CA LEU A 406 18.76 -5.34 16.20
C LEU A 406 19.88 -6.27 15.72
N ASP A 407 20.67 -6.77 16.66
CA ASP A 407 21.57 -7.89 16.46
C ASP A 407 20.76 -9.14 16.09
N SER A 408 21.01 -9.69 14.91
CA SER A 408 20.51 -10.98 14.49
C SER A 408 21.66 -11.98 14.39
N GLU A 409 22.03 -12.58 15.50
CA GLU A 409 22.67 -13.89 15.49
C GLU A 409 21.71 -14.93 16.06
N ALA A 410 21.06 -15.70 15.19
CA ALA A 410 20.54 -17.01 15.50
C ALA A 410 20.60 -17.88 14.25
N ASN A 411 21.68 -18.64 14.14
CA ASN A 411 21.79 -19.79 13.25
C ASN A 411 20.75 -20.87 13.66
N GLY A 412 19.67 -20.97 12.91
CA GLY A 412 18.68 -22.06 13.00
C GLY A 412 18.53 -22.74 11.66
N ARG A 413 19.07 -23.96 11.52
CA ARG A 413 18.81 -24.88 10.41
C ARG A 413 17.29 -25.08 10.30
N ILE A 414 16.70 -24.64 9.18
CA ILE A 414 15.33 -24.98 8.82
C ILE A 414 15.31 -26.42 8.32
N VAL A 415 14.78 -27.32 9.11
CA VAL A 415 14.36 -28.66 8.68
C VAL A 415 12.96 -28.51 8.08
N ILE A 416 12.86 -28.69 6.77
CA ILE A 416 11.56 -28.73 6.09
C ILE A 416 10.92 -30.09 6.42
N ALA A 417 9.95 -30.08 7.32
CA ALA A 417 9.06 -31.23 7.52
C ALA A 417 7.92 -31.16 6.50
N GLU A 418 7.75 -32.23 5.75
CA GLU A 418 6.63 -32.40 4.83
C GLU A 418 5.28 -32.29 5.59
N PRO A 419 4.29 -31.55 5.04
CA PRO A 419 2.99 -31.45 5.69
C PRO A 419 2.24 -32.78 5.56
N ARG A 420 2.03 -33.47 6.68
CA ARG A 420 1.05 -34.57 6.76
C ARG A 420 -0.34 -34.03 6.42
N ALA A 421 -0.92 -34.55 5.37
CA ALA A 421 -2.29 -34.29 4.96
C ALA A 421 -3.26 -34.72 6.06
N HIS A 422 -3.73 -33.77 6.87
CA HIS A 422 -4.94 -33.99 7.68
C HIS A 422 -6.14 -33.68 6.79
N ARG A 423 -6.90 -34.68 6.44
CA ARG A 423 -8.26 -34.57 5.92
C ARG A 423 -9.10 -33.81 6.95
N MET A 424 -9.34 -32.53 6.71
CA MET A 424 -10.41 -31.80 7.36
C MET A 424 -11.65 -31.83 6.47
N THR A 425 -12.56 -32.73 6.81
CA THR A 425 -13.94 -32.72 6.34
C THR A 425 -14.75 -31.76 7.22
N HIS A 426 -14.72 -30.49 6.95
CA HIS A 426 -15.78 -29.54 7.25
C HIS A 426 -15.71 -28.46 6.18
N ALA A 427 -16.82 -28.24 5.47
CA ALA A 427 -16.97 -27.12 4.56
C ALA A 427 -16.72 -25.83 5.35
N ALA A 428 -15.67 -25.11 5.01
CA ALA A 428 -15.38 -23.84 5.64
C ALA A 428 -16.52 -22.87 5.27
N GLU A 429 -17.24 -22.37 6.28
CA GLU A 429 -18.20 -21.28 6.05
C GLU A 429 -17.48 -20.07 5.46
N PRO A 430 -18.14 -19.32 4.57
CA PRO A 430 -17.52 -18.17 3.93
C PRO A 430 -17.08 -17.13 4.96
N THR A 431 -15.83 -16.67 4.84
CA THR A 431 -15.32 -15.50 5.57
C THR A 431 -15.37 -14.28 4.69
N VAL A 432 -15.65 -13.11 5.27
CA VAL A 432 -15.60 -11.82 4.59
C VAL A 432 -14.45 -11.02 5.20
N ASN A 433 -13.44 -10.70 4.40
CA ASN A 433 -12.23 -9.98 4.85
C ASN A 433 -11.58 -10.60 6.12
N GLY A 434 -11.52 -11.93 6.19
CA GLY A 434 -10.92 -12.66 7.31
C GLY A 434 -11.81 -12.80 8.56
N LEU A 435 -13.02 -12.21 8.56
CA LEU A 435 -13.99 -12.35 9.65
C LEU A 435 -14.98 -13.50 9.35
N GLY A 436 -15.31 -14.29 10.37
CA GLY A 436 -16.45 -15.21 10.30
C GLY A 436 -17.78 -14.43 10.15
N THR A 437 -18.80 -15.07 9.59
CA THR A 437 -20.09 -14.42 9.25
C THR A 437 -20.70 -13.63 10.42
N GLU A 438 -20.73 -14.21 11.62
CA GLU A 438 -21.28 -13.54 12.82
C GLU A 438 -20.41 -12.37 13.28
N ALA A 439 -19.08 -12.51 13.27
CA ALA A 439 -18.15 -11.44 13.61
C ALA A 439 -18.27 -10.27 12.62
N TYR A 440 -18.41 -10.57 11.32
CA TYR A 440 -18.62 -9.55 10.29
C TYR A 440 -19.95 -8.81 10.48
N ARG A 441 -21.04 -9.52 10.78
CA ARG A 441 -22.35 -8.91 11.07
C ARG A 441 -22.26 -7.96 12.27
N LEU A 442 -21.69 -8.41 13.38
CA LEU A 442 -21.53 -7.60 14.59
C LEU A 442 -20.64 -6.38 14.36
N PHE A 443 -19.58 -6.54 13.58
CA PHE A 443 -18.71 -5.42 13.19
C PHE A 443 -19.45 -4.40 12.30
N ARG A 444 -20.29 -4.85 11.38
CA ARG A 444 -21.06 -3.96 10.49
C ARG A 444 -22.17 -3.20 11.24
N GLU A 445 -22.90 -3.89 12.11
CA GLU A 445 -24.05 -3.32 12.84
C GLU A 445 -23.62 -2.55 14.09
N LEU A 446 -22.53 -2.93 14.74
CA LEU A 446 -22.04 -2.43 16.03
C LEU A 446 -23.19 -2.22 17.03
N PRO A 447 -24.00 -3.25 17.30
CA PRO A 447 -25.10 -3.10 18.24
C PRO A 447 -24.57 -2.68 19.61
N ARG A 448 -25.25 -1.71 20.24
CA ARG A 448 -24.90 -1.16 21.56
C ARG A 448 -23.59 -0.34 21.61
N ALA A 449 -23.02 0.08 20.46
CA ALA A 449 -21.92 1.03 20.47
C ALA A 449 -22.38 2.43 20.95
N GLY A 450 -21.48 3.13 21.65
CA GLY A 450 -21.71 4.46 22.22
C GLY A 450 -22.03 4.44 23.71
N ARG A 451 -22.37 5.60 24.26
CA ARG A 451 -22.69 5.80 25.69
C ARG A 451 -24.15 5.48 26.02
N LEU A 452 -24.41 5.24 27.30
CA LEU A 452 -25.78 5.13 27.77
C LEU A 452 -26.54 6.46 27.57
N PRO A 453 -27.82 6.44 27.14
CA PRO A 453 -28.64 7.62 27.14
C PRO A 453 -28.76 8.20 28.55
N ASN A 454 -28.55 9.51 28.71
CA ASN A 454 -28.67 10.24 29.97
C ASN A 454 -27.60 10.01 31.04
N ASP A 455 -26.34 9.77 30.68
CA ASP A 455 -25.23 9.79 31.65
C ASP A 455 -24.97 11.20 32.25
N ALA A 456 -25.57 12.25 31.69
CA ALA A 456 -25.41 13.65 32.12
C ALA A 456 -26.58 14.24 32.87
N GLU A 457 -27.78 13.65 32.85
CA GLU A 457 -28.97 14.18 33.51
C GLU A 457 -29.80 13.05 34.15
N GLY A 458 -29.71 12.94 35.48
CA GLY A 458 -30.68 12.29 36.35
C GLY A 458 -31.16 10.90 35.96
N GLY A 459 -30.42 9.85 36.35
CA GLY A 459 -30.97 8.50 36.40
C GLY A 459 -32.24 8.44 37.23
N LEU A 460 -33.18 7.54 36.87
CA LEU A 460 -34.33 7.24 37.73
C LEU A 460 -33.79 6.79 39.10
N GLU A 461 -34.42 7.23 40.20
CA GLU A 461 -34.04 6.85 41.57
C GLU A 461 -33.91 5.32 41.66
N GLY A 462 -32.66 4.83 41.87
CA GLY A 462 -32.36 3.42 42.03
C GLY A 462 -31.39 2.78 40.99
N ASP A 463 -31.13 3.41 39.83
CA ASP A 463 -30.22 2.88 38.83
C ASP A 463 -28.75 3.23 39.17
N THR A 464 -27.85 2.23 39.21
CA THR A 464 -26.40 2.41 39.33
C THR A 464 -25.75 2.25 37.97
N VAL A 465 -24.92 3.21 37.53
CA VAL A 465 -24.12 3.10 36.31
C VAL A 465 -22.67 2.81 36.66
N LEU A 466 -22.12 1.73 36.10
CA LEU A 466 -20.75 1.33 36.24
C LEU A 466 -20.01 1.62 34.95
N HIS A 467 -18.75 2.04 35.09
CA HIS A 467 -17.84 2.24 33.96
C HIS A 467 -16.56 1.48 34.21
N GLY A 468 -16.08 0.80 33.19
CA GLY A 468 -14.79 0.15 33.22
C GLY A 468 -14.08 0.30 31.88
N GLU A 469 -12.81 0.65 31.92
CA GLU A 469 -12.01 0.80 30.73
C GLU A 469 -10.67 0.08 30.85
N ALA A 470 -10.13 -0.36 29.73
CA ALA A 470 -8.82 -0.96 29.61
C ALA A 470 -8.21 -0.69 28.23
N GLY A 471 -6.90 -0.88 28.17
CA GLY A 471 -6.11 -0.68 26.97
C GLY A 471 -5.65 0.77 26.78
N GLY A 472 -4.87 0.98 25.74
CA GLY A 472 -4.30 2.28 25.45
C GLY A 472 -3.56 2.32 24.10
N PRO A 473 -2.80 3.40 23.87
CA PRO A 473 -2.03 3.55 22.64
C PRO A 473 -0.97 2.46 22.40
N ALA A 474 -0.40 1.92 23.47
CA ALA A 474 0.63 0.89 23.38
C ALA A 474 0.09 -0.49 22.99
N GLU A 475 -1.14 -0.79 23.43
CA GLU A 475 -1.82 -2.05 23.15
C GLU A 475 -2.59 -2.03 21.81
N GLU A 476 -2.62 -0.88 21.11
CA GLU A 476 -3.40 -0.67 19.86
C GLU A 476 -4.91 -0.95 20.02
N VAL A 477 -5.36 -1.14 21.24
CA VAL A 477 -6.75 -1.43 21.62
C VAL A 477 -7.12 -0.58 22.81
N TRP A 478 -8.30 -0.01 22.77
CA TRP A 478 -8.93 0.66 23.91
C TRP A 478 -10.40 0.33 23.93
N VAL A 479 -10.93 -0.02 25.09
CA VAL A 479 -12.35 -0.35 25.28
C VAL A 479 -12.83 0.24 26.59
N ARG A 480 -14.04 0.81 26.57
CA ARG A 480 -14.79 1.22 27.75
C ARG A 480 -16.18 0.61 27.68
N PHE A 481 -16.60 -0.06 28.75
CA PHE A 481 -17.97 -0.50 28.92
C PHE A 481 -18.71 0.44 29.86
N HIS A 482 -20.00 0.66 29.57
CA HIS A 482 -20.97 1.39 30.37
C HIS A 482 -22.10 0.41 30.72
N VAL A 483 -22.27 0.09 32.00
CA VAL A 483 -23.25 -0.89 32.46
C VAL A 483 -24.20 -0.25 33.44
N ARG A 484 -25.51 -0.27 33.13
CA ARG A 484 -26.56 0.20 34.01
C ARG A 484 -27.17 -0.97 34.75
N LEU A 485 -27.22 -0.89 36.07
CA LEU A 485 -27.80 -1.88 36.97
C LEU A 485 -29.14 -1.39 37.55
N ASP A 486 -30.08 -2.33 37.67
CA ASP A 486 -31.27 -2.23 38.52
C ASP A 486 -31.08 -3.27 39.63
N GLY A 487 -30.71 -2.81 40.83
CA GLY A 487 -30.20 -3.67 41.90
C GLY A 487 -28.95 -4.46 41.46
N ASP A 488 -29.03 -5.80 41.43
CA ASP A 488 -27.95 -6.69 40.98
C ASP A 488 -28.07 -7.10 39.49
N THR A 489 -29.10 -6.63 38.77
CA THR A 489 -29.37 -7.06 37.39
C THR A 489 -28.91 -5.99 36.39
N VAL A 490 -28.21 -6.40 35.36
CA VAL A 490 -27.84 -5.53 34.24
C VAL A 490 -29.08 -5.18 33.42
N LYS A 491 -29.45 -3.90 33.41
CA LYS A 491 -30.60 -3.37 32.66
C LYS A 491 -30.23 -2.98 31.23
N ASP A 492 -29.10 -2.32 31.07
CA ASP A 492 -28.53 -1.95 29.77
C ASP A 492 -26.99 -2.00 29.82
N ALA A 493 -26.37 -2.26 28.67
CA ALA A 493 -24.93 -2.21 28.52
C ALA A 493 -24.56 -1.62 27.17
N ARG A 494 -23.57 -0.73 27.17
CA ARG A 494 -23.03 -0.07 25.98
C ARG A 494 -21.52 -0.13 26.01
N PHE A 495 -20.89 0.12 24.87
CA PHE A 495 -19.44 0.18 24.78
C PHE A 495 -18.96 1.28 23.84
N GLU A 496 -17.80 1.81 24.16
CA GLU A 496 -16.95 2.60 23.26
C GLU A 496 -15.68 1.81 23.07
N ALA A 497 -15.20 1.64 21.83
CA ALA A 497 -14.00 0.86 21.56
C ALA A 497 -13.22 1.39 20.35
N ARG A 498 -11.89 1.23 20.42
CA ARG A 498 -10.97 1.41 19.31
C ARG A 498 -10.13 0.15 19.18
N GLY A 499 -9.98 -0.36 17.97
CA GLY A 499 -9.21 -1.57 17.69
C GLY A 499 -9.65 -2.22 16.38
N CYS A 500 -9.10 -3.40 16.11
CA CYS A 500 -9.39 -4.14 14.88
C CYS A 500 -10.86 -4.62 14.82
N PRO A 501 -11.32 -5.07 13.64
CA PRO A 501 -12.70 -5.53 13.45
C PRO A 501 -13.12 -6.64 14.42
N HIS A 502 -12.20 -7.53 14.81
CA HIS A 502 -12.47 -8.60 15.78
C HIS A 502 -12.73 -8.04 17.19
N THR A 503 -11.96 -7.02 17.60
CA THR A 503 -12.17 -6.33 18.88
C THR A 503 -13.54 -5.67 18.94
N LEU A 504 -13.92 -4.93 17.89
CA LEU A 504 -15.21 -4.26 17.80
C LEU A 504 -16.37 -5.26 17.79
N ALA A 505 -16.24 -6.35 17.03
CA ALA A 505 -17.23 -7.44 17.00
C ALA A 505 -17.39 -8.10 18.36
N ALA A 506 -16.29 -8.37 19.06
CA ALA A 506 -16.31 -8.99 20.39
C ALA A 506 -16.94 -8.05 21.45
N ALA A 507 -16.60 -6.77 21.43
CA ALA A 507 -17.22 -5.79 22.32
C ALA A 507 -18.74 -5.69 22.10
N ALA A 508 -19.18 -5.66 20.83
CA ALA A 508 -20.60 -5.69 20.46
C ALA A 508 -21.31 -6.98 20.90
N TRP A 509 -20.64 -8.12 20.74
CA TRP A 509 -21.14 -9.43 21.16
C TRP A 509 -21.35 -9.51 22.67
N ILE A 510 -20.38 -9.02 23.45
CA ILE A 510 -20.42 -8.98 24.91
C ILE A 510 -21.52 -8.04 25.37
N ALA A 511 -21.51 -6.78 24.92
CA ALA A 511 -22.49 -5.76 25.31
C ALA A 511 -23.93 -6.18 25.02
N SER A 512 -24.15 -6.97 23.96
CA SER A 512 -25.48 -7.48 23.61
C SER A 512 -25.97 -8.61 24.52
N ARG A 513 -25.06 -9.27 25.26
CA ARG A 513 -25.37 -10.42 26.15
C ARG A 513 -25.35 -10.09 27.64
N LEU A 514 -24.98 -8.87 28.02
CA LEU A 514 -24.98 -8.42 29.41
C LEU A 514 -26.39 -8.14 29.96
N PRO A 515 -27.33 -7.50 29.25
CA PRO A 515 -28.66 -7.19 29.79
C PRO A 515 -29.41 -8.46 30.19
N GLY A 516 -30.08 -8.37 31.36
CA GLY A 516 -30.80 -9.45 31.99
C GLY A 516 -29.96 -10.40 32.87
N ARG A 517 -28.62 -10.30 32.82
CA ARG A 517 -27.73 -11.05 33.70
C ARG A 517 -27.63 -10.39 35.08
N ARG A 518 -27.39 -11.19 36.11
CA ARG A 518 -27.01 -10.65 37.42
C ARG A 518 -25.51 -10.30 37.40
N ARG A 519 -25.18 -9.24 38.12
CA ARG A 519 -23.77 -8.85 38.30
C ARG A 519 -22.92 -9.99 38.86
N SER A 520 -23.48 -10.78 39.77
CA SER A 520 -22.87 -11.98 40.35
C SER A 520 -22.62 -13.12 39.34
N GLU A 521 -23.30 -13.14 38.19
CA GLU A 521 -23.05 -14.09 37.11
C GLU A 521 -21.84 -13.72 36.24
N GLY A 522 -21.30 -12.52 36.44
CA GLY A 522 -20.08 -12.05 35.80
C GLY A 522 -20.17 -11.88 34.27
N VAL A 523 -19.03 -11.96 33.65
CA VAL A 523 -18.84 -11.74 32.20
C VAL A 523 -19.45 -12.90 31.40
N PRO A 524 -20.11 -12.67 30.24
CA PRO A 524 -20.66 -13.73 29.40
C PRO A 524 -19.54 -14.48 28.62
N GLY A 525 -19.00 -15.52 29.22
CA GLY A 525 -17.93 -16.34 28.64
C GLY A 525 -16.51 -15.79 28.87
N SER A 526 -15.51 -16.47 28.34
CA SER A 526 -14.08 -16.15 28.44
C SER A 526 -13.52 -15.65 27.12
N PRO A 527 -12.35 -14.98 27.09
CA PRO A 527 -11.67 -14.59 25.87
C PRO A 527 -11.47 -15.74 24.87
N GLN A 528 -11.19 -16.96 25.36
CA GLN A 528 -11.05 -18.16 24.53
C GLN A 528 -12.39 -18.58 23.90
N GLU A 529 -13.49 -18.44 24.65
CA GLU A 529 -14.84 -18.73 24.12
C GLU A 529 -15.26 -17.69 23.10
N TRP A 530 -15.00 -16.40 23.35
CA TRP A 530 -15.25 -15.33 22.38
C TRP A 530 -14.45 -15.55 21.11
N ALA A 531 -13.16 -15.91 21.25
CA ALA A 531 -12.30 -16.21 20.11
C ALA A 531 -12.85 -17.38 19.28
N ARG A 532 -13.35 -18.43 19.92
CA ARG A 532 -13.94 -19.59 19.24
C ARG A 532 -15.25 -19.23 18.55
N GLN A 533 -16.15 -18.52 19.24
CA GLN A 533 -17.47 -18.10 18.73
C GLN A 533 -17.35 -17.17 17.53
N LEU A 534 -16.43 -16.20 17.62
CA LEU A 534 -16.24 -15.15 16.62
C LEU A 534 -15.12 -15.48 15.62
N ARG A 535 -14.48 -16.66 15.76
CA ARG A 535 -13.35 -17.11 14.91
C ARG A 535 -12.21 -16.08 14.87
N VAL A 536 -11.87 -15.54 16.05
CA VAL A 536 -10.76 -14.58 16.17
C VAL A 536 -9.44 -15.34 15.99
N PRO A 537 -8.53 -14.87 15.11
CA PRO A 537 -7.21 -15.46 14.93
C PRO A 537 -6.39 -15.45 16.24
N VAL A 538 -5.54 -16.47 16.42
CA VAL A 538 -4.77 -16.67 17.66
C VAL A 538 -3.87 -15.46 17.98
N GLU A 539 -3.28 -14.86 16.96
CA GLU A 539 -2.43 -13.66 17.06
C GLU A 539 -3.18 -12.43 17.58
N LYS A 540 -4.52 -12.43 17.55
CA LYS A 540 -5.37 -11.34 18.06
C LYS A 540 -5.99 -11.64 19.42
N LEU A 541 -5.70 -12.79 20.02
CA LEU A 541 -6.27 -13.19 21.30
C LEU A 541 -5.93 -12.22 22.43
N GLY A 542 -4.73 -11.65 22.43
CA GLY A 542 -4.32 -10.62 23.38
C GLY A 542 -5.22 -9.39 23.42
N ARG A 543 -5.84 -9.03 22.28
CA ARG A 543 -6.79 -7.91 22.18
C ARG A 543 -8.12 -8.21 22.88
N LEU A 544 -8.51 -9.49 23.01
CA LEU A 544 -9.70 -9.89 23.74
C LEU A 544 -9.49 -9.85 25.27
N LEU A 545 -8.25 -10.01 25.76
CA LEU A 545 -7.92 -9.84 27.17
C LEU A 545 -8.18 -8.39 27.63
N VAL A 546 -7.95 -7.41 26.75
CA VAL A 546 -8.25 -6.00 27.05
C VAL A 546 -9.76 -5.78 27.27
N LEU A 547 -10.65 -6.53 26.54
CA LEU A 547 -12.08 -6.48 26.78
C LEU A 547 -12.45 -7.06 28.16
N GLU A 548 -11.79 -8.17 28.52
CA GLU A 548 -11.97 -8.78 29.83
C GLU A 548 -11.56 -7.84 30.96
N ASP A 549 -10.38 -7.20 30.84
CA ASP A 549 -9.90 -6.23 31.82
C ASP A 549 -10.87 -5.05 31.98
N ALA A 550 -11.43 -4.54 30.88
CA ALA A 550 -12.43 -3.47 30.92
C ALA A 550 -13.74 -3.89 31.65
N LEU A 551 -14.15 -5.14 31.49
CA LEU A 551 -15.33 -5.68 32.18
C LEU A 551 -15.05 -5.92 33.67
N ILE A 552 -13.86 -6.37 34.01
CA ILE A 552 -13.41 -6.50 35.40
C ILE A 552 -13.39 -5.13 36.07
N ALA A 553 -12.90 -4.10 35.36
CA ALA A 553 -12.93 -2.72 35.83
C ALA A 553 -14.36 -2.17 36.04
N CYS A 554 -15.37 -2.70 35.33
CA CYS A 554 -16.79 -2.47 35.63
C CYS A 554 -17.28 -3.20 36.89
N GLY A 555 -16.45 -4.02 37.52
CA GLY A 555 -16.84 -4.87 38.63
C GLY A 555 -17.67 -6.09 38.22
N LEU A 556 -17.54 -6.53 36.98
CA LEU A 556 -18.08 -7.78 36.43
C LEU A 556 -16.92 -8.79 36.41
N SER A 557 -16.69 -9.54 37.48
CA SER A 557 -15.66 -10.57 37.55
C SER A 557 -16.16 -11.90 37.01
N HIS A 558 -15.26 -12.77 36.50
CA HIS A 558 -15.59 -14.18 36.31
C HIS A 558 -15.89 -14.80 37.67
N MET A 559 -16.94 -15.63 37.75
CA MET A 559 -17.06 -16.54 38.86
C MET A 559 -15.78 -17.41 38.86
N GLU A 560 -15.05 -17.43 39.96
CA GLU A 560 -13.98 -18.39 40.18
C GLU A 560 -14.55 -19.80 39.97
N ALA A 561 -14.37 -20.33 38.76
CA ALA A 561 -14.50 -21.77 38.57
C ALA A 561 -13.34 -22.37 39.37
N ASP A 562 -13.70 -23.07 40.45
CA ASP A 562 -12.83 -23.84 41.32
C ASP A 562 -11.52 -24.27 40.67
N ARG A 563 -10.41 -23.67 41.14
CA ARG A 563 -9.10 -24.28 41.01
C ARG A 563 -9.10 -25.53 41.91
N ARG A 564 -9.43 -26.67 41.32
CA ARG A 564 -9.04 -27.97 41.82
C ARG A 564 -8.30 -28.74 40.73
#